data_97529ad1b38c3ae187114f768ee99e34
#
_entry.id   97529ad1b38c3ae187114f768ee99e34
#
_cell.length_a   1.000
_cell.length_b   1.000
_cell.length_c   1.000
_cell.angle_alpha   90.00
_cell.angle_beta   90.00
_cell.angle_gamma   90.00
#
_symmetry.space_group_name_H-M   'P 1'
#
loop_
_entity.id
_entity.type
_entity.pdbx_description
1 polymer ?
#
loop_
_entity_poly.entity_id
_entity_poly.type
_entity_poly.pdbx_seq_one_letter_code
_entity_poly.pdbx_strand_id
1 'polypeptide(L)'
;QVSWKRNRFAGIDEVKLGEIDGCKATLYRFPAGKGVPLHTHEGIEMTLVLQGGFSDETGHFVKGEISVADGTVDHRPVADEDEECICFSVTDAPIRLTGPLGRFISPFLNI
;
A
#
# COMPACT_ATOMS: atom_id res chain seq x y z
N GLN A 1 0.65 5.12 -20.91
CA GLN A 1 0.93 3.71 -20.66
C GLN A 1 1.89 3.55 -19.50
N VAL A 2 1.61 2.63 -18.58
CA VAL A 2 2.43 2.44 -17.38
C VAL A 2 3.24 1.16 -17.47
N SER A 3 4.44 1.18 -16.88
CA SER A 3 5.31 -0.01 -16.79
C SER A 3 5.30 -0.50 -15.34
N TRP A 4 4.62 -1.60 -15.11
CA TRP A 4 4.52 -2.20 -13.79
C TRP A 4 5.81 -2.94 -13.44
N LYS A 5 6.27 -2.77 -12.20
CA LYS A 5 7.40 -3.52 -11.65
C LYS A 5 6.92 -4.32 -10.46
N ARG A 6 7.35 -5.60 -10.38
CA ARG A 6 7.01 -6.43 -9.24
C ARG A 6 7.85 -6.05 -8.03
N ASN A 7 7.19 -5.73 -6.92
CA ASN A 7 7.83 -5.65 -5.62
C ASN A 7 7.87 -7.08 -5.08
N ARG A 8 9.02 -7.71 -5.11
CA ARG A 8 9.15 -9.13 -4.77
C ARG A 8 8.81 -9.42 -3.32
N PHE A 9 9.13 -8.51 -2.43
CA PHE A 9 8.86 -8.70 -1.01
C PHE A 9 7.35 -8.67 -0.73
N ALA A 10 6.66 -7.65 -1.23
CA ALA A 10 5.23 -7.50 -1.00
C ALA A 10 4.38 -8.36 -1.92
N GLY A 11 4.92 -8.85 -3.04
CA GLY A 11 4.17 -9.65 -4.00
C GLY A 11 3.15 -8.85 -4.78
N ILE A 12 3.34 -7.55 -4.92
CA ILE A 12 2.45 -6.64 -5.65
C ILE A 12 3.23 -5.92 -6.74
N ASP A 13 2.52 -5.37 -7.71
CA ASP A 13 3.15 -4.58 -8.75
C ASP A 13 3.04 -3.11 -8.42
N GLU A 14 4.04 -2.34 -8.82
CA GLU A 14 4.06 -0.90 -8.53
C GLU A 14 4.63 -0.10 -9.69
N VAL A 15 4.23 1.17 -9.75
CA VAL A 15 4.84 2.19 -10.62
C VAL A 15 5.10 3.40 -9.75
N LYS A 16 6.38 3.76 -9.60
CA LYS A 16 6.76 4.97 -8.87
C LYS A 16 6.56 6.16 -9.78
N LEU A 17 5.65 7.07 -9.40
CA LEU A 17 5.29 8.21 -10.24
C LEU A 17 6.18 9.43 -9.99
N GLY A 18 6.77 9.53 -8.81
CA GLY A 18 7.67 10.62 -8.51
C GLY A 18 7.61 11.05 -7.06
N GLU A 19 8.39 12.08 -6.74
CA GLU A 19 8.48 12.62 -5.40
C GLU A 19 8.49 14.15 -5.50
N ILE A 20 7.63 14.82 -4.72
CA ILE A 20 7.53 16.28 -4.68
C ILE A 20 7.41 16.67 -3.20
N ASP A 21 8.31 17.57 -2.75
CA ASP A 21 8.31 18.12 -1.39
C ASP A 21 8.29 17.02 -0.32
N GLY A 22 9.05 15.94 -0.55
CA GLY A 22 9.14 14.84 0.38
C GLY A 22 8.01 13.83 0.30
N CYS A 23 7.03 14.05 -0.56
CA CYS A 23 5.91 13.12 -0.74
C CYS A 23 6.14 12.24 -1.95
N LYS A 24 5.96 10.93 -1.76
CA LYS A 24 6.08 9.94 -2.84
C LYS A 24 4.71 9.55 -3.36
N ALA A 25 4.56 9.54 -4.69
CA ALA A 25 3.35 9.08 -5.35
C ALA A 25 3.63 7.75 -6.07
N THR A 26 2.79 6.75 -5.83
CA THR A 26 2.98 5.41 -6.36
C THR A 26 1.64 4.81 -6.78
N LEU A 27 1.62 4.12 -7.92
CA LEU A 27 0.50 3.24 -8.27
C LEU A 27 0.82 1.83 -7.79
N TYR A 28 -0.16 1.17 -7.19
CA TYR A 28 -0.05 -0.21 -6.76
C TYR A 28 -1.12 -1.05 -7.45
N ARG A 29 -0.74 -2.28 -7.81
CA ARG A 29 -1.68 -3.27 -8.33
C ARG A 29 -1.55 -4.54 -7.51
N PHE A 30 -2.63 -4.91 -6.84
CA PHE A 30 -2.71 -6.07 -5.97
C PHE A 30 -3.53 -7.14 -6.70
N PRO A 31 -3.01 -8.36 -6.85
CA PRO A 31 -3.84 -9.46 -7.34
C PRO A 31 -5.05 -9.67 -6.44
N ALA A 32 -6.16 -10.13 -7.00
CA ALA A 32 -7.37 -10.43 -6.23
C ALA A 32 -7.03 -11.32 -5.04
N GLY A 33 -7.56 -10.99 -3.87
CA GLY A 33 -7.36 -11.75 -2.63
C GLY A 33 -5.98 -11.62 -2.00
N LYS A 34 -5.05 -10.86 -2.62
CA LYS A 34 -3.68 -10.74 -2.12
C LYS A 34 -3.61 -9.71 -1.00
N GLY A 35 -2.96 -10.09 0.10
CA GLY A 35 -2.63 -9.17 1.18
C GLY A 35 -1.18 -8.72 1.10
N VAL A 36 -0.88 -7.57 1.70
CA VAL A 36 0.49 -7.11 1.88
C VAL A 36 0.93 -7.37 3.32
N PRO A 37 2.24 -7.39 3.61
CA PRO A 37 2.70 -7.58 4.99
C PRO A 37 2.14 -6.52 5.93
N LEU A 38 1.91 -6.92 7.19
CA LEU A 38 1.47 -6.00 8.23
C LEU A 38 2.49 -4.88 8.38
N HIS A 39 2.04 -3.64 8.38
CA HIS A 39 2.92 -2.48 8.43
C HIS A 39 2.23 -1.26 9.04
N THR A 40 3.03 -0.27 9.40
CA THR A 40 2.56 1.05 9.77
C THR A 40 3.35 2.10 8.98
N HIS A 41 2.98 3.36 9.14
CA HIS A 41 3.61 4.48 8.44
C HIS A 41 4.26 5.41 9.46
N GLU A 42 5.46 5.91 9.15
CA GLU A 42 6.10 6.94 9.99
C GLU A 42 5.39 8.29 9.83
N GLY A 43 4.75 8.50 8.69
CA GLY A 43 3.98 9.70 8.41
C GLY A 43 2.55 9.35 8.03
N ILE A 44 2.03 10.04 7.03
CA ILE A 44 0.66 9.84 6.55
C ILE A 44 0.71 9.22 5.16
N GLU A 45 -0.15 8.24 4.93
CA GLU A 45 -0.41 7.70 3.60
C GLU A 45 -1.87 7.91 3.23
N MET A 46 -2.11 8.49 2.06
CA MET A 46 -3.44 8.61 1.48
C MET A 46 -3.51 7.68 0.27
N THR A 47 -4.54 6.84 0.23
CA THR A 47 -4.71 5.85 -0.83
C THR A 47 -6.08 6.01 -1.48
N LEU A 48 -6.08 6.31 -2.78
CA LEU A 48 -7.29 6.40 -3.60
C LEU A 48 -7.45 5.09 -4.36
N VAL A 49 -8.60 4.43 -4.22
CA VAL A 49 -8.89 3.20 -4.96
C VAL A 49 -9.37 3.57 -6.35
N LEU A 50 -8.66 3.09 -7.37
CA LEU A 50 -8.97 3.35 -8.78
C LEU A 50 -9.74 2.20 -9.42
N GLN A 51 -9.55 0.97 -8.94
CA GLN A 51 -10.23 -0.23 -9.43
C GLN A 51 -10.28 -1.25 -8.31
N GLY A 52 -11.38 -2.03 -8.26
CA GLY A 52 -11.56 -3.05 -7.24
C GLY A 52 -11.77 -2.47 -5.86
N GLY A 53 -11.21 -3.12 -4.87
CA GLY A 53 -11.30 -2.68 -3.49
C GLY A 53 -10.33 -3.44 -2.61
N PHE A 54 -10.17 -2.96 -1.37
CA PHE A 54 -9.39 -3.67 -0.36
C PHE A 54 -10.01 -3.45 1.02
N SER A 55 -9.66 -4.33 1.94
CA SER A 55 -10.06 -4.21 3.34
C SER A 55 -8.83 -4.21 4.22
N ASP A 56 -8.87 -3.47 5.29
CA ASP A 56 -7.89 -3.52 6.36
C ASP A 56 -8.60 -3.36 7.71
N GLU A 57 -7.83 -3.13 8.76
CA GLU A 57 -8.39 -3.00 10.12
C GLU A 57 -9.29 -1.78 10.29
N THR A 58 -9.18 -0.80 9.39
CA THR A 58 -9.99 0.42 9.47
C THR A 58 -11.26 0.37 8.63
N GLY A 59 -11.41 -0.60 7.74
CA GLY A 59 -12.63 -0.77 6.95
C GLY A 59 -12.40 -1.34 5.57
N HIS A 60 -13.46 -1.25 4.75
CA HIS A 60 -13.48 -1.71 3.37
C HIS A 60 -13.57 -0.49 2.44
N PHE A 61 -12.67 -0.40 1.48
CA PHE A 61 -12.57 0.73 0.56
C PHE A 61 -12.74 0.24 -0.88
N VAL A 62 -13.60 0.90 -1.63
CA VAL A 62 -13.89 0.56 -3.02
C VAL A 62 -13.57 1.74 -3.93
N LYS A 63 -13.70 1.51 -5.25
CA LYS A 63 -13.39 2.51 -6.27
C LYS A 63 -13.94 3.88 -5.93
N GLY A 64 -13.07 4.88 -5.97
CA GLY A 64 -13.41 6.27 -5.68
C GLY A 64 -13.25 6.67 -4.22
N GLU A 65 -13.01 5.73 -3.32
CA GLU A 65 -12.84 6.01 -1.90
C GLU A 65 -11.38 6.21 -1.54
N ILE A 66 -11.16 6.96 -0.47
CA ILE A 66 -9.83 7.28 0.02
C ILE A 66 -9.66 6.71 1.43
N SER A 67 -8.53 6.02 1.63
CA SER A 67 -8.09 5.57 2.94
C SER A 67 -6.94 6.46 3.41
N VAL A 68 -6.96 6.87 4.68
CA VAL A 68 -5.89 7.64 5.30
C VAL A 68 -5.34 6.84 6.46
N ALA A 69 -4.03 6.60 6.47
CA ALA A 69 -3.35 5.87 7.54
C ALA A 69 -2.16 6.68 8.04
N ASP A 70 -1.87 6.58 9.33
CA ASP A 70 -0.73 7.25 9.96
C ASP A 70 0.02 6.26 10.87
N GLY A 71 0.99 6.78 11.64
CA GLY A 71 1.82 5.95 12.50
C GLY A 71 1.12 5.33 13.71
N THR A 72 -0.16 5.67 13.92
CA THR A 72 -0.93 5.09 15.04
C THR A 72 -1.62 3.79 14.65
N VAL A 73 -1.58 3.41 13.37
CA VAL A 73 -2.31 2.26 12.83
C VAL A 73 -1.35 1.28 12.16
N ASP A 74 -1.32 0.05 12.70
CA ASP A 74 -0.75 -1.07 11.95
C ASP A 74 -1.85 -1.64 11.09
N HIS A 75 -1.60 -1.84 9.80
CA HIS A 75 -2.63 -2.40 8.95
C HIS A 75 -2.09 -3.40 7.94
N ARG A 76 -2.96 -4.29 7.51
CA ARG A 76 -2.69 -5.28 6.47
C ARG A 76 -3.80 -5.18 5.42
N PRO A 77 -3.60 -4.37 4.39
CA PRO A 77 -4.58 -4.31 3.30
C PRO A 77 -4.64 -5.64 2.56
N VAL A 78 -5.86 -6.08 2.26
CA VAL A 78 -6.11 -7.30 1.48
C VAL A 78 -7.07 -6.96 0.36
N ALA A 79 -6.65 -7.21 -0.88
CA ALA A 79 -7.51 -6.96 -2.05
C ALA A 79 -8.74 -7.85 -2.02
N ASP A 80 -9.85 -7.35 -2.53
CA ASP A 80 -11.08 -8.13 -2.65
C ASP A 80 -10.83 -9.38 -3.50
N GLU A 81 -11.59 -10.44 -3.24
CA GLU A 81 -11.37 -11.74 -3.87
C GLU A 81 -11.81 -11.81 -5.33
N ASP A 82 -12.67 -10.90 -5.76
CA ASP A 82 -13.30 -10.97 -7.08
C ASP A 82 -12.60 -10.11 -8.14
N GLU A 83 -11.64 -9.28 -7.75
CA GLU A 83 -11.05 -8.34 -8.69
C GLU A 83 -9.69 -7.84 -8.20
N GLU A 84 -8.75 -7.63 -9.12
CA GLU A 84 -7.50 -6.96 -8.73
C GLU A 84 -7.79 -5.53 -8.26
N CYS A 85 -6.98 -5.06 -7.32
CA CYS A 85 -7.12 -3.72 -6.76
C CYS A 85 -6.01 -2.83 -7.28
N ILE A 86 -6.38 -1.69 -7.85
CA ILE A 86 -5.41 -0.69 -8.30
C ILE A 86 -5.63 0.56 -7.48
N CYS A 87 -4.55 1.04 -6.86
CA CYS A 87 -4.57 2.19 -5.97
C CYS A 87 -3.53 3.23 -6.37
N PHE A 88 -3.89 4.49 -6.15
CA PHE A 88 -2.95 5.61 -6.20
C PHE A 88 -2.64 6.02 -4.77
N SER A 89 -1.37 5.96 -4.38
CA SER A 89 -0.96 6.22 -3.01
C SER A 89 0.02 7.38 -2.94
N VAL A 90 -0.17 8.25 -1.94
CA VAL A 90 0.77 9.34 -1.64
C VAL A 90 1.18 9.19 -0.18
N THR A 91 2.48 9.16 0.07
CA THR A 91 3.04 9.04 1.42
C THR A 91 4.19 10.01 1.61
N ASP A 92 4.33 10.55 2.82
CA ASP A 92 5.41 11.48 3.16
C ASP A 92 6.53 10.83 3.97
N ALA A 93 6.48 9.52 4.18
CA ALA A 93 7.51 8.79 4.92
C ALA A 93 7.52 7.32 4.52
N PRO A 94 8.64 6.60 4.81
CA PRO A 94 8.73 5.18 4.50
C PRO A 94 7.72 4.35 5.29
N ILE A 95 7.30 3.24 4.69
CA ILE A 95 6.49 2.23 5.35
C ILE A 95 7.38 1.41 6.27
N ARG A 96 6.90 1.12 7.47
CA ARG A 96 7.60 0.31 8.46
C ARG A 96 6.89 -1.02 8.67
N LEU A 97 7.62 -2.12 8.50
CA LEU A 97 7.08 -3.45 8.76
C LEU A 97 7.00 -3.69 10.27
N THR A 98 5.86 -4.19 10.74
CA THR A 98 5.60 -4.41 12.15
C THR A 98 5.31 -5.87 12.49
N GLY A 99 5.13 -6.74 11.47
CA GLY A 99 4.97 -8.16 11.71
C GLY A 99 6.27 -8.81 12.22
N PRO A 100 6.20 -10.04 12.77
CA PRO A 100 7.36 -10.69 13.36
C PRO A 100 8.56 -10.81 12.42
N LEU A 101 8.33 -11.14 11.16
CA LEU A 101 9.43 -11.26 10.19
C LEU A 101 10.01 -9.92 9.80
N GLY A 102 9.19 -8.89 9.74
CA GLY A 102 9.63 -7.56 9.35
C GLY A 102 10.68 -6.98 10.29
N ARG A 103 10.60 -7.32 11.58
CA ARG A 103 11.57 -6.84 12.57
C ARG A 103 12.98 -7.35 12.33
N PHE A 104 13.10 -8.54 11.75
CA PHE A 104 14.40 -9.18 11.53
C PHE A 104 14.95 -8.94 10.13
N ILE A 105 14.10 -8.60 9.17
CA ILE A 105 14.53 -8.41 7.79
C ILE A 105 14.87 -6.94 7.54
N SER A 106 13.88 -6.09 7.62
CA SER A 106 14.04 -4.65 7.46
C SER A 106 12.82 -3.96 8.04
N PRO A 107 13.00 -3.04 8.98
CA PRO A 107 11.86 -2.32 9.54
C PRO A 107 11.22 -1.37 8.52
N PHE A 108 11.90 -1.04 7.43
CA PHE A 108 11.38 -0.11 6.44
C PHE A 108 11.44 -0.72 5.05
N LEU A 109 10.38 -0.49 4.28
CA LEU A 109 10.31 -0.86 2.87
C LEU A 109 10.12 0.39 2.03
N ASN A 110 10.71 0.38 0.84
CA ASN A 110 10.49 1.41 -0.15
C ASN A 110 9.34 1.01 -1.05
N ILE A 111 8.16 0.98 -0.47
CA ILE A 111 6.92 0.66 -1.18
C ILE A 111 6.16 1.95 -1.43
#